data_71271d767a67cb5953fb28f06ddc2648
#
_entry.id   71271d767a67cb5953fb28f06ddc2648
#
_cell.length_a   1.000
_cell.length_b   1.000
_cell.length_c   1.000
_cell.angle_alpha   90.00
_cell.angle_beta   90.00
_cell.angle_gamma   90.00
#
_symmetry.space_group_name_H-M   'P 1'
#
loop_
_entity.id
_entity.type
_entity.pdbx_description
1 polymer ?
#
loop_
_entity_poly.entity_id
_entity_poly.type
_entity_poly.pdbx_seq_one_letter_code
_entity_poly.pdbx_strand_id
1 'polypeptide(L)'
;MKPDNDPRSGPPPAARHRGEPGPDAVGHQQGQHPAGLAVGVQQGQHPAGLAVGVIGAGRAGTALGVALARAGHAVVAASAVSDASVQRARANFPGVVIAEPAQVLRLADLALLTVPDDVLPGLIAGLAATGAPVAGRMIAHASGRYGIAVLEPAARLGGLPLALHPVMTFTGRPDDVDRLRGTCFGVTAPDVLRTAAEALVIEMGGEPVFIAEEHRDLYHAALASAANHLITLVAEAADLLRAAGVADPARMLGPLLSAALDNALRFGDAGLTGPVARGDADTVAAHVHALEATPSASRAAVAAYVAMARLTADRALAAGLLKPADAERLLDVLGGRP
;
A
#
# COMPACT_ATOMS: atom_id res chain seq x y z
N MET A 1 40.24 -36.24 -30.18
CA MET A 1 39.77 -37.62 -30.10
C MET A 1 38.40 -37.59 -29.47
N LYS A 2 37.34 -37.57 -30.28
CA LYS A 2 35.98 -37.90 -29.92
C LYS A 2 35.84 -39.43 -29.90
N PRO A 3 34.95 -40.00 -29.15
CA PRO A 3 33.60 -40.33 -29.60
C PRO A 3 32.58 -40.15 -28.45
N ASP A 4 31.35 -40.35 -28.59
CA ASP A 4 30.32 -40.52 -29.60
C ASP A 4 28.96 -40.48 -28.91
N ASN A 5 28.05 -40.03 -29.61
CA ASN A 5 26.65 -39.79 -29.33
C ASN A 5 25.89 -41.13 -29.30
N ASP A 6 24.89 -41.35 -28.43
CA ASP A 6 23.64 -42.01 -28.82
C ASP A 6 22.46 -41.67 -27.89
N PRO A 7 21.32 -41.23 -28.43
CA PRO A 7 20.10 -40.97 -27.70
C PRO A 7 19.11 -42.13 -27.90
N ARG A 8 18.35 -42.55 -26.89
CA ARG A 8 17.01 -43.16 -26.94
C ARG A 8 16.64 -43.87 -25.64
N SER A 9 15.68 -43.39 -24.93
CA SER A 9 14.62 -44.21 -24.31
C SER A 9 13.50 -43.33 -23.79
N GLY A 10 12.36 -43.39 -24.44
CA GLY A 10 11.12 -42.73 -24.04
C GLY A 10 10.34 -43.57 -23.00
N PRO A 11 9.32 -43.02 -22.37
CA PRO A 11 8.58 -43.65 -21.29
C PRO A 11 7.50 -44.63 -21.78
N PRO A 12 7.10 -45.64 -20.97
CA PRO A 12 6.09 -46.62 -21.33
C PRO A 12 4.64 -46.12 -21.13
N PRO A 13 3.66 -46.78 -21.74
CA PRO A 13 2.29 -46.28 -21.91
C PRO A 13 1.34 -46.65 -20.76
N ALA A 14 0.26 -45.84 -20.67
CA ALA A 14 -0.85 -45.98 -19.75
C ALA A 14 -1.68 -47.26 -19.92
N ALA A 15 -2.07 -47.89 -18.80
CA ALA A 15 -3.04 -48.96 -18.75
C ALA A 15 -4.45 -48.41 -18.50
N ARG A 16 -5.37 -48.76 -19.40
CA ARG A 16 -6.83 -48.53 -19.28
C ARG A 16 -7.45 -49.69 -18.51
N HIS A 17 -8.31 -49.39 -17.54
CA HIS A 17 -9.31 -50.35 -17.08
C HIS A 17 -10.72 -49.76 -17.21
N ARG A 18 -11.58 -50.48 -17.92
CA ARG A 18 -13.03 -50.31 -18.03
C ARG A 18 -13.71 -51.11 -16.92
N GLY A 19 -14.91 -50.67 -16.50
CA GLY A 19 -15.86 -51.48 -15.76
C GLY A 19 -17.00 -50.63 -15.15
N GLU A 20 -18.15 -50.62 -15.82
CA GLU A 20 -19.50 -50.29 -15.30
C GLU A 20 -20.21 -51.58 -14.80
N PRO A 21 -21.49 -51.57 -14.25
CA PRO A 21 -22.37 -50.51 -13.74
C PRO A 21 -23.13 -50.83 -12.41
N GLY A 22 -23.76 -49.85 -11.80
CA GLY A 22 -24.92 -49.62 -11.00
C GLY A 22 -25.64 -50.77 -10.20
N PRO A 23 -26.82 -50.57 -9.55
CA PRO A 23 -27.40 -49.37 -8.96
C PRO A 23 -27.76 -49.56 -7.47
N ASP A 24 -28.12 -48.51 -6.70
CA ASP A 24 -29.28 -48.52 -5.82
C ASP A 24 -29.55 -47.14 -5.16
N ALA A 25 -30.82 -46.81 -5.17
CA ALA A 25 -31.39 -45.58 -4.64
C ALA A 25 -31.59 -45.64 -3.10
N VAL A 26 -31.17 -44.60 -2.36
CA VAL A 26 -31.72 -44.30 -1.05
C VAL A 26 -31.90 -42.79 -0.95
N GLY A 27 -33.16 -42.40 -0.72
CA GLY A 27 -33.58 -41.02 -0.59
C GLY A 27 -33.01 -40.33 0.63
N HIS A 28 -32.61 -39.07 0.44
CA HIS A 28 -32.33 -38.16 1.52
C HIS A 28 -33.28 -36.96 1.50
N GLN A 29 -33.88 -36.78 2.66
CA GLN A 29 -34.82 -35.74 3.04
C GLN A 29 -34.23 -34.34 2.77
N GLN A 30 -35.08 -33.49 2.21
CA GLN A 30 -34.85 -32.03 2.10
C GLN A 30 -34.78 -31.38 3.48
N GLY A 31 -33.61 -31.01 3.91
CA GLY A 31 -33.38 -30.05 5.00
C GLY A 31 -33.66 -28.64 4.49
N GLN A 32 -34.67 -28.00 5.04
CA GLN A 32 -34.99 -26.61 4.81
C GLN A 32 -33.83 -25.75 5.40
N HIS A 33 -33.06 -25.04 4.58
CA HIS A 33 -32.20 -23.95 5.00
C HIS A 33 -33.03 -22.70 5.25
N PRO A 34 -32.75 -21.94 6.33
CA PRO A 34 -33.45 -20.70 6.60
C PRO A 34 -33.10 -19.65 5.55
N ALA A 35 -34.11 -18.89 5.16
CA ALA A 35 -34.07 -17.83 4.18
C ALA A 35 -32.94 -16.84 4.43
N GLY A 36 -31.99 -16.75 3.49
CA GLY A 36 -31.04 -15.67 3.44
C GLY A 36 -31.75 -14.33 3.26
N LEU A 37 -31.39 -13.36 4.09
CA LEU A 37 -31.78 -11.97 3.93
C LEU A 37 -31.30 -11.48 2.56
N ALA A 38 -32.20 -11.45 1.60
CA ALA A 38 -32.01 -10.75 0.34
C ALA A 38 -32.02 -9.25 0.67
N VAL A 39 -30.83 -8.63 0.73
CA VAL A 39 -30.71 -7.17 0.73
C VAL A 39 -31.19 -6.69 -0.63
N GLY A 40 -32.42 -6.18 -0.65
CA GLY A 40 -33.01 -5.58 -1.85
C GLY A 40 -32.32 -4.27 -2.17
N VAL A 41 -31.31 -4.32 -3.03
CA VAL A 41 -30.77 -3.15 -3.73
C VAL A 41 -31.84 -2.77 -4.76
N GLN A 42 -32.49 -1.62 -4.61
CA GLN A 42 -33.36 -1.08 -5.65
C GLN A 42 -32.51 -0.82 -6.90
N GLN A 43 -32.68 -1.66 -7.91
CA GLN A 43 -32.05 -1.55 -9.21
C GLN A 43 -32.62 -0.32 -9.98
N GLY A 44 -31.98 0.82 -9.82
CA GLY A 44 -31.94 1.79 -10.91
C GLY A 44 -31.14 1.17 -12.05
N GLN A 45 -31.65 1.27 -13.28
CA GLN A 45 -31.05 0.70 -14.50
C GLN A 45 -29.66 1.32 -14.75
N HIS A 46 -28.62 0.80 -14.10
CA HIS A 46 -27.23 1.02 -14.46
C HIS A 46 -26.69 -0.26 -15.10
N PRO A 47 -25.98 -0.19 -16.24
CA PRO A 47 -25.34 -1.36 -16.81
C PRO A 47 -24.29 -1.86 -15.81
N ALA A 48 -24.49 -3.03 -15.25
CA ALA A 48 -23.58 -3.91 -14.50
C ALA A 48 -22.53 -3.31 -13.52
N GLY A 49 -22.48 -2.00 -13.27
CA GLY A 49 -21.51 -1.32 -12.40
C GLY A 49 -22.16 -0.44 -11.32
N LEU A 50 -21.41 -0.13 -10.26
CA LEU A 50 -21.84 0.74 -9.17
C LEU A 50 -21.81 2.23 -9.58
N ALA A 51 -22.72 3.04 -9.02
CA ALA A 51 -22.58 4.48 -8.99
C ALA A 51 -21.56 4.88 -7.93
N VAL A 52 -20.43 5.47 -8.36
CA VAL A 52 -19.33 5.85 -7.47
C VAL A 52 -19.35 7.35 -7.21
N GLY A 53 -19.25 7.72 -5.94
CA GLY A 53 -19.03 9.08 -5.49
C GLY A 53 -17.62 9.23 -4.92
N VAL A 54 -16.86 10.23 -5.38
CA VAL A 54 -15.50 10.50 -4.88
C VAL A 54 -15.52 11.71 -3.96
N ILE A 55 -15.33 11.51 -2.66
CA ILE A 55 -15.22 12.58 -1.67
C ILE A 55 -13.73 12.85 -1.40
N GLY A 56 -13.26 13.99 -1.91
CA GLY A 56 -11.85 14.34 -1.93
C GLY A 56 -11.17 14.00 -3.26
N ALA A 57 -11.61 14.64 -4.36
CA ALA A 57 -11.08 14.42 -5.71
C ALA A 57 -9.65 15.00 -5.89
N GLY A 58 -8.76 14.62 -4.96
CA GLY A 58 -7.32 14.86 -4.99
C GLY A 58 -6.61 13.91 -5.95
N ARG A 59 -5.28 13.76 -5.77
CA ARG A 59 -4.45 12.87 -6.60
C ARG A 59 -4.88 11.41 -6.48
N ALA A 60 -4.99 10.90 -5.26
CA ALA A 60 -5.41 9.52 -5.00
C ALA A 60 -6.87 9.28 -5.42
N GLY A 61 -7.81 10.16 -4.99
CA GLY A 61 -9.22 9.99 -5.29
C GLY A 61 -9.52 9.99 -6.79
N THR A 62 -8.82 10.82 -7.55
CA THR A 62 -8.97 10.80 -9.01
C THR A 62 -8.42 9.52 -9.62
N ALA A 63 -7.23 9.06 -9.21
CA ALA A 63 -6.65 7.83 -9.76
C ALA A 63 -7.51 6.59 -9.45
N LEU A 64 -7.98 6.45 -8.20
CA LEU A 64 -8.85 5.35 -7.80
C LEU A 64 -10.23 5.42 -8.48
N GLY A 65 -10.81 6.61 -8.61
CA GLY A 65 -12.06 6.81 -9.35
C GLY A 65 -11.93 6.46 -10.82
N VAL A 66 -10.81 6.81 -11.48
CA VAL A 66 -10.53 6.41 -12.87
C VAL A 66 -10.33 4.90 -12.98
N ALA A 67 -9.67 4.26 -12.03
CA ALA A 67 -9.50 2.81 -12.01
C ALA A 67 -10.87 2.11 -11.93
N LEU A 68 -11.75 2.55 -11.04
CA LEU A 68 -13.13 2.04 -10.94
C LEU A 68 -13.93 2.31 -12.22
N ALA A 69 -13.79 3.48 -12.84
CA ALA A 69 -14.44 3.78 -14.12
C ALA A 69 -13.96 2.86 -15.25
N ARG A 70 -12.67 2.53 -15.31
CA ARG A 70 -12.10 1.56 -16.26
C ARG A 70 -12.61 0.14 -16.02
N ALA A 71 -12.98 -0.19 -14.78
CA ALA A 71 -13.59 -1.47 -14.42
C ALA A 71 -15.09 -1.56 -14.73
N GLY A 72 -15.70 -0.48 -15.21
CA GLY A 72 -17.11 -0.46 -15.62
C GLY A 72 -18.07 0.18 -14.61
N HIS A 73 -17.55 0.79 -13.54
CA HIS A 73 -18.35 1.61 -12.62
C HIS A 73 -18.58 3.03 -13.19
N ALA A 74 -19.60 3.71 -12.69
CA ALA A 74 -19.91 5.08 -13.11
C ALA A 74 -19.52 6.08 -12.01
N VAL A 75 -18.51 6.94 -12.23
CA VAL A 75 -18.23 8.05 -11.31
C VAL A 75 -19.24 9.17 -11.55
N VAL A 76 -20.26 9.22 -10.71
CA VAL A 76 -21.46 10.11 -10.89
C VAL A 76 -21.32 11.44 -10.17
N ALA A 77 -20.59 11.49 -9.07
CA ALA A 77 -20.42 12.70 -8.28
C ALA A 77 -19.03 12.79 -7.64
N ALA A 78 -18.54 14.00 -7.41
CA ALA A 78 -17.30 14.24 -6.70
C ALA A 78 -17.40 15.46 -5.78
N SER A 79 -16.70 15.42 -4.66
CA SER A 79 -16.47 16.55 -3.79
C SER A 79 -15.01 16.97 -3.85
N ALA A 80 -14.76 18.27 -4.01
CA ALA A 80 -13.43 18.85 -4.10
C ALA A 80 -13.42 20.28 -3.55
N VAL A 81 -12.39 20.64 -2.78
CA VAL A 81 -12.29 21.95 -2.12
C VAL A 81 -11.53 22.96 -2.98
N SER A 82 -10.40 22.55 -3.58
CA SER A 82 -9.58 23.46 -4.40
C SER A 82 -9.99 23.45 -5.87
N ASP A 83 -9.82 24.60 -6.54
CA ASP A 83 -10.05 24.70 -8.00
C ASP A 83 -9.28 23.64 -8.78
N ALA A 84 -8.03 23.38 -8.39
CA ALA A 84 -7.22 22.34 -9.03
C ALA A 84 -7.83 20.94 -8.88
N SER A 85 -8.44 20.64 -7.74
CA SER A 85 -9.14 19.35 -7.52
C SER A 85 -10.46 19.30 -8.31
N VAL A 86 -11.20 20.39 -8.37
CA VAL A 86 -12.43 20.50 -9.19
C VAL A 86 -12.11 20.30 -10.67
N GLN A 87 -11.09 20.98 -11.18
CA GLN A 87 -10.66 20.83 -12.58
C GLN A 87 -10.20 19.39 -12.86
N ARG A 88 -9.46 18.78 -11.95
CA ARG A 88 -9.02 17.38 -12.07
C ARG A 88 -10.23 16.43 -12.13
N ALA A 89 -11.21 16.60 -11.25
CA ALA A 89 -12.42 15.78 -11.27
C ALA A 89 -13.17 15.90 -12.61
N ARG A 90 -13.38 17.12 -13.10
CA ARG A 90 -14.05 17.35 -14.39
C ARG A 90 -13.29 16.80 -15.58
N ALA A 91 -11.95 16.87 -15.56
CA ALA A 91 -11.12 16.35 -16.63
C ALA A 91 -11.11 14.82 -16.71
N ASN A 92 -11.26 14.13 -15.57
CA ASN A 92 -11.15 12.68 -15.48
C ASN A 92 -12.51 11.96 -15.43
N PHE A 93 -13.59 12.65 -15.04
CA PHE A 93 -14.92 12.08 -14.90
C PHE A 93 -15.94 12.89 -15.74
N PRO A 94 -16.13 12.54 -17.02
CA PRO A 94 -17.06 13.24 -17.89
C PRO A 94 -18.48 13.24 -17.33
N GLY A 95 -19.09 14.42 -17.22
CA GLY A 95 -20.46 14.56 -16.69
C GLY A 95 -20.57 14.49 -15.16
N VAL A 96 -19.47 14.43 -14.43
CA VAL A 96 -19.48 14.36 -12.94
C VAL A 96 -20.18 15.57 -12.32
N VAL A 97 -21.03 15.31 -11.34
CA VAL A 97 -21.65 16.36 -10.50
C VAL A 97 -20.65 16.74 -9.40
N ILE A 98 -20.21 17.99 -9.40
CA ILE A 98 -19.41 18.53 -8.29
C ILE A 98 -20.37 19.02 -7.20
N ALA A 99 -20.26 18.44 -6.00
CA ALA A 99 -21.20 18.64 -4.93
C ALA A 99 -20.57 18.52 -3.53
N GLU A 100 -21.32 18.92 -2.50
CA GLU A 100 -20.95 18.71 -1.12
C GLU A 100 -21.00 17.20 -0.75
N PRO A 101 -20.18 16.73 0.22
CA PRO A 101 -20.06 15.32 0.57
C PRO A 101 -21.39 14.60 0.82
N ALA A 102 -22.35 15.24 1.52
CA ALA A 102 -23.66 14.65 1.78
C ALA A 102 -24.49 14.44 0.49
N GLN A 103 -24.30 15.29 -0.52
CA GLN A 103 -24.95 15.14 -1.82
C GLN A 103 -24.28 14.06 -2.66
N VAL A 104 -22.94 13.95 -2.60
CA VAL A 104 -22.21 12.84 -3.23
C VAL A 104 -22.73 11.50 -2.71
N LEU A 105 -22.88 11.35 -1.38
CA LEU A 105 -23.47 10.17 -0.77
C LEU A 105 -24.87 9.85 -1.29
N ARG A 106 -25.72 10.85 -1.54
CA ARG A 106 -27.07 10.62 -2.07
C ARG A 106 -27.10 9.99 -3.46
N LEU A 107 -26.08 10.29 -4.25
CA LEU A 107 -26.00 9.88 -5.67
C LEU A 107 -25.22 8.56 -5.88
N ALA A 108 -24.50 8.07 -4.85
CA ALA A 108 -23.56 6.98 -4.98
C ALA A 108 -24.02 5.70 -4.25
N ASP A 109 -23.73 4.54 -4.83
CA ASP A 109 -23.80 3.23 -4.17
C ASP A 109 -22.53 2.95 -3.38
N LEU A 110 -21.36 3.43 -3.90
CA LEU A 110 -20.04 3.41 -3.27
C LEU A 110 -19.52 4.84 -3.12
N ALA A 111 -19.33 5.29 -1.90
CA ALA A 111 -18.63 6.54 -1.59
C ALA A 111 -17.15 6.24 -1.27
N LEU A 112 -16.26 6.76 -2.09
CA LEU A 112 -14.81 6.67 -1.91
C LEU A 112 -14.29 7.93 -1.23
N LEU A 113 -13.85 7.82 0.03
CA LEU A 113 -13.32 8.90 0.84
C LEU A 113 -11.80 8.95 0.71
N THR A 114 -11.30 9.99 0.06
CA THR A 114 -9.86 10.18 -0.19
C THR A 114 -9.39 11.56 0.29
N VAL A 115 -9.95 11.97 1.40
CA VAL A 115 -9.52 13.16 2.14
C VAL A 115 -8.29 12.87 3.00
N PRO A 116 -7.54 13.89 3.46
CA PRO A 116 -6.45 13.70 4.41
C PRO A 116 -6.89 12.99 5.69
N ASP A 117 -5.96 12.27 6.32
CA ASP A 117 -6.24 11.44 7.50
C ASP A 117 -6.78 12.24 8.69
N ASP A 118 -6.30 13.47 8.89
CA ASP A 118 -6.77 14.40 9.93
C ASP A 118 -8.18 14.92 9.69
N VAL A 119 -8.64 14.93 8.44
CA VAL A 119 -9.99 15.38 8.05
C VAL A 119 -11.03 14.25 8.16
N LEU A 120 -10.61 13.00 7.95
CA LEU A 120 -11.52 11.86 7.80
C LEU A 120 -12.45 11.66 9.02
N PRO A 121 -12.00 11.67 10.28
CA PRO A 121 -12.89 11.47 11.43
C PRO A 121 -13.96 12.55 11.54
N GLY A 122 -13.57 13.82 11.36
CA GLY A 122 -14.50 14.95 11.40
C GLY A 122 -15.55 14.92 10.29
N LEU A 123 -15.13 14.52 9.09
CA LEU A 123 -16.01 14.36 7.94
C LEU A 123 -17.09 13.29 8.21
N ILE A 124 -16.71 12.11 8.68
CA ILE A 124 -17.64 11.02 8.96
C ILE A 124 -18.59 11.38 10.10
N ALA A 125 -18.09 11.97 11.18
CA ALA A 125 -18.93 12.43 12.28
C ALA A 125 -19.94 13.50 11.82
N GLY A 126 -19.53 14.45 10.98
CA GLY A 126 -20.41 15.48 10.42
C GLY A 126 -21.47 14.90 9.49
N LEU A 127 -21.12 13.96 8.63
CA LEU A 127 -22.07 13.27 7.74
C LEU A 127 -23.12 12.48 8.54
N ALA A 128 -22.69 11.78 9.58
CA ALA A 128 -23.61 11.05 10.46
C ALA A 128 -24.53 11.99 11.22
N ALA A 129 -24.00 13.07 11.81
CA ALA A 129 -24.78 14.06 12.59
C ALA A 129 -25.82 14.81 11.75
N THR A 130 -25.53 15.04 10.47
CA THR A 130 -26.45 15.74 9.56
C THR A 130 -27.49 14.82 8.91
N GLY A 131 -27.51 13.52 9.27
CA GLY A 131 -28.46 12.56 8.71
C GLY A 131 -28.19 12.27 7.22
N ALA A 132 -26.94 12.32 6.79
CA ALA A 132 -26.57 11.96 5.42
C ALA A 132 -27.01 10.51 5.13
N PRO A 133 -27.48 10.20 3.91
CA PRO A 133 -28.07 8.89 3.57
C PRO A 133 -26.97 7.84 3.38
N VAL A 134 -26.47 7.28 4.45
CA VAL A 134 -25.40 6.26 4.46
C VAL A 134 -25.92 4.82 4.44
N ALA A 135 -27.18 4.59 4.84
CA ALA A 135 -27.74 3.25 4.98
C ALA A 135 -27.70 2.46 3.65
N GLY A 136 -27.15 1.24 3.72
CA GLY A 136 -27.01 0.33 2.58
C GLY A 136 -25.94 0.74 1.56
N ARG A 137 -25.20 1.82 1.78
CA ARG A 137 -24.13 2.30 0.87
C ARG A 137 -22.78 1.81 1.35
N MET A 138 -21.94 1.40 0.43
CA MET A 138 -20.52 1.14 0.72
C MET A 138 -19.81 2.47 0.94
N ILE A 139 -19.12 2.57 2.07
CA ILE A 139 -18.33 3.74 2.44
C ILE A 139 -16.88 3.27 2.59
N ALA A 140 -16.09 3.51 1.57
CA ALA A 140 -14.68 3.12 1.51
C ALA A 140 -13.78 4.33 1.73
N HIS A 141 -12.76 4.21 2.55
CA HIS A 141 -11.69 5.20 2.62
C HIS A 141 -10.34 4.62 2.18
N ALA A 142 -9.43 5.51 1.76
CA ALA A 142 -8.10 5.15 1.29
C ALA A 142 -6.98 5.50 2.31
N SER A 143 -7.30 5.76 3.57
CA SER A 143 -6.32 6.00 4.61
C SER A 143 -5.51 4.73 4.92
N GLY A 144 -4.19 4.88 5.06
CA GLY A 144 -3.33 3.79 5.50
C GLY A 144 -3.39 3.55 7.00
N ARG A 145 -3.58 4.63 7.76
CA ARG A 145 -3.60 4.63 9.23
C ARG A 145 -4.88 4.03 9.81
N TYR A 146 -6.03 4.45 9.30
CA TYR A 146 -7.31 4.03 9.84
C TYR A 146 -7.76 2.70 9.24
N GLY A 147 -8.39 1.86 10.08
CA GLY A 147 -9.23 0.75 9.66
C GLY A 147 -10.69 1.18 9.55
N ILE A 148 -11.62 0.28 9.78
CA ILE A 148 -13.06 0.57 9.67
C ILE A 148 -13.64 1.26 10.91
N ALA A 149 -12.95 1.28 12.04
CA ALA A 149 -13.43 1.90 13.28
C ALA A 149 -13.70 3.40 13.09
N VAL A 150 -12.95 4.11 12.26
CA VAL A 150 -13.19 5.52 11.94
C VAL A 150 -14.55 5.75 11.26
N LEU A 151 -15.06 4.75 10.57
CA LEU A 151 -16.36 4.77 9.87
C LEU A 151 -17.55 4.37 10.77
N GLU A 152 -17.30 4.05 12.03
CA GLU A 152 -18.31 3.58 12.98
C GLU A 152 -19.55 4.50 13.10
N PRO A 153 -19.43 5.85 13.09
CA PRO A 153 -20.59 6.73 13.08
C PRO A 153 -21.52 6.49 11.87
N ALA A 154 -20.97 6.19 10.71
CA ALA A 154 -21.75 5.86 9.51
C ALA A 154 -22.28 4.42 9.55
N ALA A 155 -21.48 3.49 10.07
CA ALA A 155 -21.87 2.08 10.21
C ALA A 155 -23.07 1.91 11.14
N ARG A 156 -23.17 2.67 12.25
CA ARG A 156 -24.34 2.70 13.13
C ARG A 156 -25.62 3.14 12.43
N LEU A 157 -25.52 3.89 11.36
CA LEU A 157 -26.62 4.33 10.52
C LEU A 157 -26.87 3.38 9.33
N GLY A 158 -26.26 2.19 9.33
CA GLY A 158 -26.44 1.16 8.31
C GLY A 158 -25.52 1.33 7.09
N GLY A 159 -24.49 2.15 7.16
CA GLY A 159 -23.40 2.21 6.16
C GLY A 159 -22.54 0.95 6.19
N LEU A 160 -21.99 0.57 5.06
CA LEU A 160 -21.14 -0.61 4.86
C LEU A 160 -19.67 -0.19 4.82
N PRO A 161 -18.92 -0.28 5.94
CA PRO A 161 -17.59 0.31 6.07
C PRO A 161 -16.50 -0.53 5.40
N LEU A 162 -15.62 0.12 4.65
CA LEU A 162 -14.45 -0.47 4.01
C LEU A 162 -13.22 0.43 4.19
N ALA A 163 -12.06 -0.15 4.46
CA ALA A 163 -10.77 0.52 4.40
C ALA A 163 -9.93 -0.13 3.29
N LEU A 164 -9.65 0.62 2.22
CA LEU A 164 -8.97 0.15 1.00
C LEU A 164 -7.76 1.06 0.72
N HIS A 165 -6.63 0.81 1.37
CA HIS A 165 -5.44 1.64 1.24
C HIS A 165 -4.50 1.14 0.15
N PRO A 166 -4.34 1.84 -0.99
CA PRO A 166 -3.36 1.51 -2.02
C PRO A 166 -1.93 1.79 -1.53
N VAL A 167 -1.06 0.78 -1.54
CA VAL A 167 0.34 0.91 -1.09
C VAL A 167 1.19 1.51 -2.20
N MET A 168 0.92 2.79 -2.51
CA MET A 168 1.70 3.55 -3.49
C MET A 168 1.66 5.05 -3.22
N THR A 169 2.56 5.77 -3.85
CA THR A 169 2.57 7.24 -3.85
C THR A 169 1.86 7.78 -5.10
N PHE A 170 0.93 8.72 -4.90
CA PHE A 170 0.20 9.37 -5.99
C PHE A 170 0.83 10.72 -6.35
N THR A 171 1.25 10.85 -7.58
CA THR A 171 1.86 12.07 -8.14
C THR A 171 0.83 13.02 -8.75
N GLY A 172 -0.36 12.53 -9.08
CA GLY A 172 -1.42 13.22 -9.80
C GLY A 172 -1.23 13.17 -11.32
N ARG A 173 -0.32 12.33 -11.81
CA ARG A 173 -0.08 12.11 -13.23
C ARG A 173 -0.98 10.99 -13.76
N PRO A 174 -1.25 10.95 -15.08
CA PRO A 174 -2.09 9.90 -15.66
C PRO A 174 -1.58 8.48 -15.47
N ASP A 175 -0.26 8.29 -15.37
CA ASP A 175 0.40 7.02 -15.13
C ASP A 175 0.14 6.45 -13.72
N ASP A 176 -0.33 7.24 -12.77
CA ASP A 176 -0.71 6.73 -11.43
C ASP A 176 -1.77 5.61 -11.52
N VAL A 177 -2.70 5.69 -12.48
CA VAL A 177 -3.76 4.67 -12.67
C VAL A 177 -3.16 3.35 -13.17
N ASP A 178 -2.21 3.42 -14.10
CA ASP A 178 -1.57 2.22 -14.65
C ASP A 178 -0.65 1.55 -13.62
N ARG A 179 -0.09 2.34 -12.68
CA ARG A 179 0.73 1.87 -11.56
C ARG A 179 -0.07 1.17 -10.47
N LEU A 180 -1.41 1.30 -10.44
CA LEU A 180 -2.27 0.51 -9.55
C LEU A 180 -2.21 -0.98 -9.87
N ARG A 181 -1.89 -1.35 -11.10
CA ARG A 181 -1.82 -2.75 -11.51
C ARG A 181 -0.73 -3.49 -10.73
N GLY A 182 -1.13 -4.52 -9.98
CA GLY A 182 -0.25 -5.28 -9.10
C GLY A 182 0.17 -4.54 -7.82
N THR A 183 -0.39 -3.35 -7.55
CA THR A 183 -0.19 -2.67 -6.28
C THR A 183 -0.98 -3.38 -5.18
N CYS A 184 -0.33 -3.70 -4.06
CA CYS A 184 -1.03 -4.21 -2.89
C CYS A 184 -1.95 -3.14 -2.29
N PHE A 185 -3.13 -3.59 -1.85
CA PHE A 185 -4.06 -2.77 -1.06
C PHE A 185 -4.16 -3.34 0.35
N GLY A 186 -3.83 -2.55 1.36
CA GLY A 186 -4.15 -2.89 2.74
C GLY A 186 -5.65 -2.78 2.98
N VAL A 187 -6.31 -3.91 3.19
CA VAL A 187 -7.76 -4.01 3.33
C VAL A 187 -8.13 -4.28 4.79
N THR A 188 -9.10 -3.51 5.33
CA THR A 188 -9.84 -3.87 6.54
C THR A 188 -11.32 -3.79 6.24
N ALA A 189 -12.06 -4.84 6.50
CA ALA A 189 -13.48 -4.94 6.25
C ALA A 189 -14.12 -5.93 7.26
N PRO A 190 -15.40 -5.75 7.60
CA PRO A 190 -16.17 -6.78 8.30
C PRO A 190 -16.20 -8.08 7.47
N ASP A 191 -16.30 -9.23 8.11
CA ASP A 191 -16.27 -10.54 7.40
C ASP A 191 -17.33 -10.63 6.29
N VAL A 192 -18.51 -10.09 6.54
CA VAL A 192 -19.63 -10.08 5.56
C VAL A 192 -19.35 -9.22 4.31
N LEU A 193 -18.36 -8.31 4.37
CA LEU A 193 -18.00 -7.42 3.27
C LEU A 193 -16.63 -7.77 2.63
N ARG A 194 -15.93 -8.80 3.13
CA ARG A 194 -14.59 -9.17 2.63
C ARG A 194 -14.58 -9.42 1.12
N THR A 195 -15.54 -10.20 0.63
CA THR A 195 -15.64 -10.50 -0.81
C THR A 195 -15.90 -9.25 -1.65
N ALA A 196 -16.70 -8.31 -1.17
CA ALA A 196 -16.93 -7.04 -1.86
C ALA A 196 -15.68 -6.16 -1.85
N ALA A 197 -14.95 -6.12 -0.73
CA ALA A 197 -13.68 -5.40 -0.63
C ALA A 197 -12.61 -5.97 -1.57
N GLU A 198 -12.48 -7.30 -1.65
CA GLU A 198 -11.58 -8.00 -2.58
C GLU A 198 -11.93 -7.67 -4.03
N ALA A 199 -13.21 -7.77 -4.40
CA ALA A 199 -13.67 -7.48 -5.75
C ALA A 199 -13.30 -6.05 -6.18
N LEU A 200 -13.60 -5.05 -5.35
CA LEU A 200 -13.27 -3.65 -5.62
C LEU A 200 -11.76 -3.44 -5.83
N VAL A 201 -10.92 -4.09 -5.03
CA VAL A 201 -9.45 -3.99 -5.17
C VAL A 201 -8.98 -4.62 -6.48
N ILE A 202 -9.47 -5.82 -6.80
CA ILE A 202 -9.12 -6.54 -8.04
C ILE A 202 -9.60 -5.74 -9.26
N GLU A 203 -10.78 -5.18 -9.23
CA GLU A 203 -11.34 -4.33 -10.28
C GLU A 203 -10.50 -3.06 -10.52
N MET A 204 -9.91 -2.49 -9.45
CA MET A 204 -8.93 -1.40 -9.59
C MET A 204 -7.55 -1.87 -10.10
N GLY A 205 -7.36 -3.17 -10.31
CA GLY A 205 -6.10 -3.77 -10.76
C GLY A 205 -5.12 -4.10 -9.64
N GLY A 206 -5.50 -3.95 -8.38
CA GLY A 206 -4.66 -4.19 -7.21
C GLY A 206 -4.75 -5.60 -6.65
N GLU A 207 -3.94 -5.86 -5.63
CA GLU A 207 -3.89 -7.13 -4.89
C GLU A 207 -4.33 -6.89 -3.43
N PRO A 208 -5.42 -7.53 -2.93
CA PRO A 208 -5.90 -7.32 -1.57
C PRO A 208 -5.02 -8.03 -0.54
N VAL A 209 -4.59 -7.30 0.49
CA VAL A 209 -3.88 -7.81 1.66
C VAL A 209 -4.66 -7.39 2.91
N PHE A 210 -5.22 -8.36 3.63
CA PHE A 210 -6.02 -8.05 4.81
C PHE A 210 -5.15 -7.67 6.01
N ILE A 211 -5.44 -6.51 6.57
CA ILE A 211 -4.80 -5.96 7.77
C ILE A 211 -5.86 -5.89 8.88
N ALA A 212 -5.56 -6.47 10.03
CA ALA A 212 -6.43 -6.37 11.20
C ALA A 212 -6.49 -4.93 11.72
N GLU A 213 -7.64 -4.54 12.29
CA GLU A 213 -7.89 -3.17 12.76
C GLU A 213 -6.79 -2.69 13.73
N GLU A 214 -6.40 -3.53 14.68
CA GLU A 214 -5.40 -3.25 15.70
C GLU A 214 -3.98 -3.09 15.15
N HIS A 215 -3.71 -3.55 13.94
CA HIS A 215 -2.39 -3.46 13.31
C HIS A 215 -2.23 -2.27 12.34
N ARG A 216 -3.28 -1.46 12.15
CA ARG A 216 -3.26 -0.36 11.16
C ARG A 216 -2.18 0.69 11.43
N ASP A 217 -2.00 1.10 12.69
CA ASP A 217 -0.96 2.09 13.02
C ASP A 217 0.45 1.55 12.72
N LEU A 218 0.74 0.28 13.10
CA LEU A 218 2.03 -0.35 12.82
C LEU A 218 2.26 -0.54 11.31
N TYR A 219 1.25 -1.02 10.61
CA TYR A 219 1.27 -1.16 9.15
C TYR A 219 1.59 0.17 8.46
N HIS A 220 0.89 1.25 8.84
CA HIS A 220 1.11 2.56 8.23
C HIS A 220 2.47 3.15 8.59
N ALA A 221 2.93 2.99 9.84
CA ALA A 221 4.27 3.40 10.27
C ALA A 221 5.37 2.70 9.47
N ALA A 222 5.23 1.40 9.22
CA ALA A 222 6.19 0.65 8.40
C ALA A 222 6.27 1.15 6.96
N LEU A 223 5.12 1.42 6.33
CA LEU A 223 5.06 1.96 4.97
C LEU A 223 5.60 3.40 4.89
N ALA A 224 5.25 4.24 5.86
CA ALA A 224 5.77 5.61 5.96
C ALA A 224 7.30 5.61 6.12
N SER A 225 7.83 4.73 6.97
CA SER A 225 9.27 4.53 7.10
C SER A 225 9.91 4.12 5.78
N ALA A 226 9.37 3.11 5.10
CA ALA A 226 9.93 2.60 3.86
C ALA A 226 9.86 3.62 2.71
N ALA A 227 8.82 4.46 2.64
CA ALA A 227 8.64 5.41 1.55
C ALA A 227 9.21 6.81 1.89
N ASN A 228 8.72 7.43 2.96
CA ASN A 228 9.04 8.83 3.25
C ASN A 228 10.45 9.00 3.80
N HIS A 229 10.90 8.11 4.70
CA HIS A 229 12.25 8.18 5.22
C HIS A 229 13.28 7.80 4.17
N LEU A 230 12.96 6.89 3.22
CA LEU A 230 13.83 6.64 2.07
C LEU A 230 14.06 7.90 1.24
N ILE A 231 13.02 8.68 0.94
CA ILE A 231 13.16 9.93 0.19
C ILE A 231 14.06 10.91 0.94
N THR A 232 13.88 11.04 2.26
CA THR A 232 14.72 11.90 3.10
C THR A 232 16.16 11.44 3.10
N LEU A 233 16.43 10.14 3.26
CA LEU A 233 17.76 9.56 3.24
C LEU A 233 18.47 9.81 1.90
N VAL A 234 17.77 9.67 0.78
CA VAL A 234 18.30 9.93 -0.56
C VAL A 234 18.61 11.41 -0.76
N ALA A 235 17.75 12.30 -0.27
CA ALA A 235 17.98 13.75 -0.34
C ALA A 235 19.22 14.17 0.46
N GLU A 236 19.37 13.70 1.70
CA GLU A 236 20.56 13.94 2.54
C GLU A 236 21.83 13.40 1.87
N ALA A 237 21.79 12.17 1.33
CA ALA A 237 22.94 11.62 0.61
C ALA A 237 23.32 12.47 -0.62
N ALA A 238 22.32 12.98 -1.35
CA ALA A 238 22.58 13.87 -2.49
C ALA A 238 23.22 15.20 -2.06
N ASP A 239 22.78 15.77 -0.93
CA ASP A 239 23.35 17.01 -0.40
C ASP A 239 24.79 16.83 0.07
N LEU A 240 25.09 15.72 0.74
CA LEU A 240 26.46 15.37 1.14
C LEU A 240 27.38 15.14 -0.08
N LEU A 241 26.89 14.49 -1.14
CA LEU A 241 27.66 14.33 -2.38
C LEU A 241 27.93 15.68 -3.06
N ARG A 242 26.98 16.62 -3.05
CA ARG A 242 27.20 17.99 -3.56
C ARG A 242 28.27 18.71 -2.73
N ALA A 243 28.24 18.58 -1.41
CA ALA A 243 29.27 19.14 -0.53
C ALA A 243 30.65 18.53 -0.80
N ALA A 244 30.71 17.27 -1.21
CA ALA A 244 31.92 16.58 -1.65
C ALA A 244 32.36 16.94 -3.10
N GLY A 245 31.65 17.86 -3.79
CA GLY A 245 32.00 18.33 -5.13
C GLY A 245 31.37 17.55 -6.28
N VAL A 246 30.40 16.66 -6.01
CA VAL A 246 29.71 15.90 -7.05
C VAL A 246 28.63 16.77 -7.69
N ALA A 247 28.77 17.08 -8.99
CA ALA A 247 27.83 17.96 -9.71
C ALA A 247 26.46 17.32 -9.93
N ASP A 248 26.40 16.01 -10.19
CA ASP A 248 25.15 15.25 -10.43
C ASP A 248 25.09 14.02 -9.52
N PRO A 249 24.63 14.18 -8.27
CA PRO A 249 24.49 13.07 -7.34
C PRO A 249 23.51 11.98 -7.81
N ALA A 250 22.47 12.35 -8.55
CA ALA A 250 21.45 11.40 -9.00
C ALA A 250 22.03 10.32 -9.92
N ARG A 251 23.01 10.69 -10.77
CA ARG A 251 23.72 9.77 -11.64
C ARG A 251 24.54 8.72 -10.87
N MET A 252 25.08 9.08 -9.70
CA MET A 252 25.79 8.14 -8.83
C MET A 252 24.83 7.31 -7.97
N LEU A 253 23.82 7.96 -7.38
CA LEU A 253 22.89 7.32 -6.46
C LEU A 253 21.94 6.35 -7.15
N GLY A 254 21.51 6.63 -8.38
CA GLY A 254 20.51 5.81 -9.07
C GLY A 254 20.90 4.32 -9.14
N PRO A 255 22.04 3.94 -9.75
CA PRO A 255 22.46 2.53 -9.80
C PRO A 255 22.69 1.92 -8.41
N LEU A 256 23.30 2.69 -7.48
CA LEU A 256 23.61 2.23 -6.13
C LEU A 256 22.34 1.90 -5.35
N LEU A 257 21.37 2.81 -5.35
CA LEU A 257 20.10 2.63 -4.62
C LEU A 257 19.26 1.52 -5.22
N SER A 258 19.22 1.40 -6.56
CA SER A 258 18.51 0.32 -7.23
C SER A 258 19.07 -1.06 -6.82
N ALA A 259 20.39 -1.21 -6.79
CA ALA A 259 21.03 -2.44 -6.37
C ALA A 259 20.82 -2.73 -4.88
N ALA A 260 20.92 -1.71 -4.02
CA ALA A 260 20.69 -1.85 -2.58
C ALA A 260 19.25 -2.27 -2.27
N LEU A 261 18.27 -1.67 -2.96
CA LEU A 261 16.84 -2.02 -2.81
C LEU A 261 16.57 -3.47 -3.27
N ASP A 262 17.09 -3.86 -4.44
CA ASP A 262 16.94 -5.24 -4.96
C ASP A 262 17.53 -6.26 -3.98
N ASN A 263 18.74 -5.99 -3.46
CA ASN A 263 19.39 -6.84 -2.47
C ASN A 263 18.58 -6.94 -1.16
N ALA A 264 18.05 -5.81 -0.67
CA ALA A 264 17.25 -5.79 0.55
C ALA A 264 15.95 -6.60 0.40
N LEU A 265 15.27 -6.48 -0.73
CA LEU A 265 14.02 -7.20 -1.00
C LEU A 265 14.24 -8.72 -1.22
N ARG A 266 15.39 -9.12 -1.78
CA ARG A 266 15.68 -10.54 -2.07
C ARG A 266 16.32 -11.25 -0.90
N PHE A 267 17.21 -10.60 -0.20
CA PHE A 267 18.09 -11.25 0.78
C PHE A 267 17.87 -10.76 2.21
N GLY A 268 17.05 -9.73 2.42
CA GLY A 268 16.85 -9.14 3.74
C GLY A 268 18.19 -8.69 4.35
N ASP A 269 18.42 -8.99 5.61
CA ASP A 269 19.63 -8.61 6.33
C ASP A 269 20.91 -9.26 5.78
N ALA A 270 20.83 -10.40 5.11
CA ALA A 270 21.98 -11.01 4.43
C ALA A 270 22.51 -10.14 3.25
N GLY A 271 21.71 -9.20 2.76
CA GLY A 271 22.13 -8.20 1.79
C GLY A 271 22.91 -7.01 2.37
N LEU A 272 23.06 -6.92 3.70
CA LEU A 272 23.82 -5.85 4.34
C LEU A 272 25.30 -5.95 3.98
N THR A 273 25.87 -4.84 3.55
CA THR A 273 27.27 -4.67 3.20
C THR A 273 27.81 -3.35 3.80
N GLY A 274 29.05 -3.01 3.51
CA GLY A 274 29.61 -1.74 3.97
C GLY A 274 30.33 -1.84 5.32
N PRO A 275 30.92 -0.73 5.80
CA PRO A 275 31.83 -0.73 6.95
C PRO A 275 31.15 -1.15 8.25
N VAL A 276 29.92 -0.72 8.50
CA VAL A 276 29.17 -1.09 9.71
C VAL A 276 28.93 -2.61 9.77
N ALA A 277 28.42 -3.20 8.68
CA ALA A 277 28.15 -4.63 8.64
C ALA A 277 29.41 -5.51 8.76
N ARG A 278 30.59 -4.95 8.36
CA ARG A 278 31.89 -5.63 8.48
C ARG A 278 32.65 -5.33 9.80
N GLY A 279 32.13 -4.47 10.66
CA GLY A 279 32.78 -4.10 11.92
C GLY A 279 33.97 -3.16 11.77
N ASP A 280 34.04 -2.39 10.66
CA ASP A 280 35.12 -1.44 10.38
C ASP A 280 34.90 -0.13 11.15
N ALA A 281 35.26 -0.16 12.43
CA ALA A 281 35.06 0.96 13.35
C ALA A 281 35.83 2.22 12.94
N ASP A 282 37.05 2.05 12.39
CA ASP A 282 37.89 3.18 11.96
C ASP A 282 37.29 3.94 10.80
N THR A 283 36.76 3.24 9.81
CA THR A 283 36.02 3.86 8.69
C THR A 283 34.77 4.57 9.18
N VAL A 284 34.01 3.97 10.11
CA VAL A 284 32.81 4.60 10.69
C VAL A 284 33.17 5.86 11.49
N ALA A 285 34.25 5.83 12.26
CA ALA A 285 34.76 7.02 12.98
C ALA A 285 35.12 8.15 12.00
N ALA A 286 35.83 7.80 10.90
CA ALA A 286 36.15 8.78 9.86
C ALA A 286 34.93 9.39 9.20
N HIS A 287 33.85 8.58 8.95
CA HIS A 287 32.59 9.09 8.41
C HIS A 287 31.94 10.09 9.37
N VAL A 288 31.83 9.77 10.66
CA VAL A 288 31.23 10.65 11.65
C VAL A 288 32.01 11.96 11.75
N HIS A 289 33.34 11.88 11.81
CA HIS A 289 34.22 13.06 11.83
C HIS A 289 34.03 13.94 10.58
N ALA A 290 33.97 13.34 9.39
CA ALA A 290 33.77 14.07 8.15
C ALA A 290 32.40 14.77 8.10
N LEU A 291 31.34 14.10 8.56
CA LEU A 291 30.00 14.69 8.65
C LEU A 291 29.96 15.88 9.61
N GLU A 292 30.60 15.77 10.79
CA GLU A 292 30.69 16.85 11.77
C GLU A 292 31.51 18.06 11.28
N ALA A 293 32.56 17.78 10.49
CA ALA A 293 33.40 18.81 9.91
C ALA A 293 32.77 19.51 8.69
N THR A 294 31.70 18.97 8.14
CA THR A 294 31.04 19.51 6.93
C THR A 294 30.03 20.61 7.31
N PRO A 295 30.26 21.90 6.96
CA PRO A 295 29.39 23.01 7.37
C PRO A 295 27.96 22.90 6.89
N SER A 296 27.72 22.24 5.75
CA SER A 296 26.37 22.02 5.18
C SER A 296 25.65 20.82 5.78
N ALA A 297 26.35 19.92 6.47
CA ALA A 297 25.70 18.80 7.17
C ALA A 297 25.00 19.33 8.45
N SER A 298 23.69 19.12 8.52
CA SER A 298 22.94 19.50 9.72
C SER A 298 23.28 18.58 10.90
N ARG A 299 23.10 19.07 12.13
CA ARG A 299 23.21 18.21 13.32
C ARG A 299 22.23 17.01 13.26
N ALA A 300 21.07 17.22 12.63
CA ALA A 300 20.07 16.18 12.45
C ALA A 300 20.58 15.08 11.47
N ALA A 301 21.28 15.45 10.39
CA ALA A 301 21.87 14.49 9.45
C ALA A 301 22.95 13.63 10.13
N VAL A 302 23.82 14.24 10.97
CA VAL A 302 24.81 13.48 11.76
C VAL A 302 24.12 12.51 12.72
N ALA A 303 23.10 12.97 13.45
CA ALA A 303 22.34 12.13 14.38
C ALA A 303 21.63 10.98 13.65
N ALA A 304 21.04 11.25 12.48
CA ALA A 304 20.40 10.24 11.64
C ALA A 304 21.41 9.18 11.17
N TYR A 305 22.60 9.59 10.70
CA TYR A 305 23.67 8.65 10.35
C TYR A 305 24.03 7.73 11.51
N VAL A 306 24.26 8.29 12.71
CA VAL A 306 24.62 7.52 13.90
C VAL A 306 23.50 6.55 14.28
N ALA A 307 22.23 6.99 14.27
CA ALA A 307 21.08 6.15 14.60
C ALA A 307 20.93 4.98 13.60
N MET A 308 21.08 5.26 12.30
CA MET A 308 21.02 4.23 11.27
C MET A 308 22.23 3.28 11.33
N ALA A 309 23.42 3.77 11.64
CA ALA A 309 24.59 2.92 11.84
C ALA A 309 24.43 1.96 13.02
N ARG A 310 23.85 2.42 14.15
CA ARG A 310 23.51 1.56 15.29
C ARG A 310 22.51 0.49 14.89
N LEU A 311 21.41 0.88 14.27
CA LEU A 311 20.39 -0.08 13.81
C LEU A 311 20.96 -1.10 12.81
N THR A 312 21.85 -0.66 11.92
CA THR A 312 22.55 -1.55 10.97
C THR A 312 23.46 -2.54 11.70
N ALA A 313 24.18 -2.08 12.74
CA ALA A 313 25.03 -2.97 13.55
C ALA A 313 24.20 -4.03 14.28
N ASP A 314 23.08 -3.64 14.90
CA ASP A 314 22.14 -4.56 15.56
C ASP A 314 21.60 -5.62 14.60
N ARG A 315 21.16 -5.21 13.40
CA ARG A 315 20.67 -6.13 12.36
C ARG A 315 21.78 -7.06 11.85
N ALA A 316 22.97 -6.52 11.58
CA ALA A 316 24.11 -7.31 11.14
C ALA A 316 24.58 -8.33 12.19
N LEU A 317 24.52 -7.96 13.48
CA LEU A 317 24.80 -8.86 14.60
C LEU A 317 23.78 -9.97 14.68
N ALA A 318 22.48 -9.64 14.62
CA ALA A 318 21.39 -10.61 14.64
C ALA A 318 21.43 -11.58 13.44
N ALA A 319 21.86 -11.12 12.27
CA ALA A 319 22.06 -11.92 11.06
C ALA A 319 23.37 -12.74 11.07
N GLY A 320 24.23 -12.60 12.08
CA GLY A 320 25.52 -13.29 12.16
C GLY A 320 26.58 -12.76 11.19
N LEU A 321 26.37 -11.59 10.59
CA LEU A 321 27.32 -10.94 9.69
C LEU A 321 28.43 -10.18 10.47
N LEU A 322 28.10 -9.68 11.66
CA LEU A 322 28.95 -8.92 12.54
C LEU A 322 29.29 -9.75 13.79
N LYS A 323 30.55 -9.78 14.19
CA LYS A 323 30.97 -10.46 15.43
C LYS A 323 30.71 -9.55 16.65
N PRO A 324 30.38 -10.12 17.84
CA PRO A 324 30.14 -9.32 19.04
C PRO A 324 31.26 -8.34 19.40
N ALA A 325 32.54 -8.77 19.34
CA ALA A 325 33.68 -7.91 19.63
C ALA A 325 33.84 -6.75 18.66
N ASP A 326 33.45 -6.92 17.39
CA ASP A 326 33.49 -5.85 16.38
C ASP A 326 32.29 -4.90 16.58
N ALA A 327 31.13 -5.42 17.02
CA ALA A 327 29.97 -4.61 17.39
C ALA A 327 30.27 -3.69 18.59
N GLU A 328 30.95 -4.19 19.63
CA GLU A 328 31.35 -3.38 20.79
C GLU A 328 32.20 -2.19 20.35
N ARG A 329 33.23 -2.41 19.51
CA ARG A 329 34.08 -1.33 18.97
C ARG A 329 33.30 -0.29 18.15
N LEU A 330 32.34 -0.74 17.35
CA LEU A 330 31.44 0.15 16.60
C LEU A 330 30.57 0.98 17.53
N LEU A 331 30.01 0.37 18.57
CA LEU A 331 29.15 1.04 19.55
C LEU A 331 29.94 2.09 20.34
N ASP A 332 31.20 1.85 20.68
CA ASP A 332 32.09 2.83 21.32
C ASP A 332 32.26 4.08 20.43
N VAL A 333 32.48 3.88 19.13
CA VAL A 333 32.58 4.99 18.16
C VAL A 333 31.24 5.74 18.00
N LEU A 334 30.13 5.02 17.99
CA LEU A 334 28.78 5.56 17.80
C LEU A 334 28.13 6.03 19.12
N GLY A 335 28.63 5.56 20.27
CA GLY A 335 28.04 5.78 21.59
C GLY A 335 28.65 6.90 22.41
N GLY A 336 29.87 7.30 22.10
CA GLY A 336 30.66 8.26 22.88
C GLY A 336 30.24 9.73 22.77
N ARG A 337 29.03 10.04 22.23
CA ARG A 337 28.58 11.44 21.97
C ARG A 337 27.16 11.68 22.46
N PRO A 338 26.94 12.80 23.21
CA PRO A 338 25.63 13.20 23.72
C PRO A 338 24.63 13.56 22.62
#